data_759eed7415fc3c5bd4eaac471e77312a
#
_entry.id   759eed7415fc3c5bd4eaac471e77312a
#
_cell.length_a   1.000
_cell.length_b   1.000
_cell.length_c   1.000
_cell.angle_alpha   90.00
_cell.angle_beta   90.00
_cell.angle_gamma   90.00
#
_symmetry.space_group_name_H-M   'P 1'
#
loop_
_entity.id
_entity.type
_entity.pdbx_description
1 polymer ?
#
loop_
_entity_poly.entity_id
_entity_poly.type
_entity_poly.pdbx_seq_one_letter_code
_entity_poly.pdbx_strand_id
1 'polypeptide(L)'
;LLAILRAEKEKVLIVSLSINKEKVIDFIETKTLKGSGAASKLVSDACLDAFKRLIKPSIETEIMSALKEKADIEAIKVFSSNLRQLLMYPALGEKNVLAIDPGFKTGCKMVCLDKQGNLKHNETIFPHPPQKKFLDSVNTINDLVSKYKIEAVAIGNGTASRETESLVKEARLSKSVEVFVVNENGASIYSASKVARAEFPNEDVTVRGSVSIGRRLMDPLAELVKIDAKSIGVGQYQHDVDQTQLKLELDHVVESCVNAVGVNVNTASPHLLKYIAGIGDTIAKNIVAYRKEKGDFKNIDELKKVARLGGKAFEQAAGFFRIKNGSNPLDDSAVHPENYKLVTHISRLKKMKVIDLIGVPDSLKGLSAEMLKLGQFAFEDLISDLSKPGLDPRKKVEHFEFDSSIQTIADLKVGMKISGIVENITNFGAFVNIGIKQKGLIHVSEMSDKFISNPHSFLALNDQVYAKIIAVDLPRNRVALSLKKNRV
;
A
#
# COMPACT_ATOMS: atom_id res chain seq x y z
N LEU A 1 -7.06 23.38 1.05
CA LEU A 1 -8.50 23.53 0.82
C LEU A 1 -9.31 22.47 1.56
N LEU A 2 -9.03 21.16 1.42
CA LEU A 2 -9.83 20.08 2.04
C LEU A 2 -9.97 20.24 3.56
N ALA A 3 -8.90 20.66 4.27
CA ALA A 3 -8.97 20.94 5.70
C ALA A 3 -9.96 22.10 6.03
N ILE A 4 -9.97 23.14 5.20
CA ILE A 4 -10.87 24.30 5.37
C ILE A 4 -12.32 23.87 5.15
N LEU A 5 -12.59 23.12 4.07
CA LEU A 5 -13.93 22.63 3.77
C LEU A 5 -14.44 21.62 4.82
N ARG A 6 -13.56 20.79 5.38
CA ARG A 6 -13.91 19.93 6.52
C ARG A 6 -14.29 20.76 7.75
N ALA A 7 -13.49 21.78 8.10
CA ALA A 7 -13.77 22.64 9.23
C ALA A 7 -15.09 23.43 9.06
N GLU A 8 -15.45 23.81 7.83
CA GLU A 8 -16.76 24.40 7.50
C GLU A 8 -17.88 23.39 7.71
N LYS A 9 -17.74 22.16 7.19
CA LYS A 9 -18.71 21.07 7.39
C LYS A 9 -18.92 20.73 8.87
N GLU A 10 -17.86 20.81 9.67
CA GLU A 10 -17.88 20.61 11.13
C GLU A 10 -18.33 21.88 11.89
N LYS A 11 -18.70 22.96 11.19
CA LYS A 11 -19.15 24.24 11.75
C LYS A 11 -18.11 24.96 12.64
N VAL A 12 -16.84 24.68 12.42
CA VAL A 12 -15.71 25.36 13.10
C VAL A 12 -15.34 26.65 12.39
N LEU A 13 -15.51 26.69 11.06
CA LEU A 13 -15.23 27.85 10.22
C LEU A 13 -16.44 28.22 9.36
N ILE A 14 -16.50 29.47 8.95
CA ILE A 14 -17.36 29.95 7.88
C ILE A 14 -16.43 30.34 6.73
N VAL A 15 -16.66 29.78 5.55
CA VAL A 15 -15.82 29.99 4.36
C VAL A 15 -16.55 30.84 3.34
N SER A 16 -15.93 31.87 2.84
CA SER A 16 -16.47 32.73 1.78
C SER A 16 -15.39 33.18 0.82
N LEU A 17 -15.77 33.37 -0.44
CA LEU A 17 -14.91 34.01 -1.42
C LEU A 17 -15.12 35.52 -1.36
N SER A 18 -14.02 36.27 -1.28
CA SER A 18 -14.07 37.73 -1.32
C SER A 18 -13.75 38.22 -2.72
N ILE A 19 -14.63 39.06 -3.25
CA ILE A 19 -14.44 39.74 -4.52
C ILE A 19 -14.57 41.24 -4.32
N ASN A 20 -13.76 42.04 -5.01
CA ASN A 20 -13.88 43.48 -4.97
C ASN A 20 -15.17 43.89 -5.71
N LYS A 21 -16.20 44.21 -4.93
CA LYS A 21 -17.53 44.54 -5.41
C LYS A 21 -17.53 45.71 -6.36
N GLU A 22 -16.77 46.79 -6.04
CA GLU A 22 -16.74 48.02 -6.83
C GLU A 22 -16.22 47.77 -8.24
N LYS A 23 -15.05 47.06 -8.35
CA LYS A 23 -14.50 46.70 -9.65
C LYS A 23 -15.43 45.86 -10.51
N VAL A 24 -16.20 44.95 -9.89
CA VAL A 24 -17.12 44.09 -10.63
C VAL A 24 -18.33 44.91 -11.10
N ILE A 25 -18.88 45.80 -10.27
CA ILE A 25 -19.99 46.65 -10.65
C ILE A 25 -19.57 47.59 -11.78
N ASP A 26 -18.43 48.28 -11.65
CA ASP A 26 -17.86 49.12 -12.71
C ASP A 26 -17.74 48.37 -14.04
N PHE A 27 -17.24 47.11 -13.98
CA PHE A 27 -17.14 46.26 -15.16
C PHE A 27 -18.49 45.97 -15.80
N ILE A 28 -19.49 45.60 -14.98
CA ILE A 28 -20.86 45.31 -15.47
C ILE A 28 -21.46 46.58 -16.06
N GLU A 29 -21.38 47.70 -15.36
CA GLU A 29 -21.90 49.00 -15.79
C GLU A 29 -21.27 49.49 -17.09
N THR A 30 -19.95 49.36 -17.25
CA THR A 30 -19.23 49.67 -18.50
C THR A 30 -19.76 48.89 -19.69
N LYS A 31 -20.28 47.68 -19.49
CA LYS A 31 -20.87 46.82 -20.55
C LYS A 31 -22.34 47.08 -20.81
N THR A 32 -23.06 47.62 -19.85
CA THR A 32 -24.53 47.67 -19.89
C THR A 32 -25.08 49.10 -19.99
N LEU A 33 -24.43 50.09 -19.36
CA LEU A 33 -24.91 51.48 -19.36
C LEU A 33 -24.63 52.18 -20.70
N LYS A 34 -25.68 52.78 -21.26
CA LYS A 34 -25.63 53.54 -22.50
C LYS A 34 -26.19 54.95 -22.20
N GLY A 35 -25.34 55.85 -21.70
CA GLY A 35 -25.74 57.24 -21.42
C GLY A 35 -25.89 57.57 -19.93
N SER A 36 -26.37 58.76 -19.57
CA SER A 36 -26.39 59.33 -18.21
C SER A 36 -27.79 59.79 -17.74
N GLY A 37 -28.86 59.40 -18.42
CA GLY A 37 -30.26 59.82 -18.10
C GLY A 37 -30.89 59.05 -16.92
N ALA A 38 -32.12 59.38 -16.57
CA ALA A 38 -32.87 58.76 -15.49
C ALA A 38 -32.99 57.22 -15.66
N ALA A 39 -33.10 56.73 -16.90
CA ALA A 39 -33.11 55.30 -17.20
C ALA A 39 -31.74 54.62 -16.85
N SER A 40 -30.62 55.34 -16.96
CA SER A 40 -29.31 54.78 -16.61
C SER A 40 -29.20 54.46 -15.13
N LYS A 41 -29.85 55.20 -14.25
CA LYS A 41 -29.90 54.89 -12.81
C LYS A 41 -30.65 53.59 -12.53
N LEU A 42 -31.78 53.37 -13.20
CA LEU A 42 -32.55 52.11 -13.06
C LEU A 42 -31.74 50.89 -13.55
N VAL A 43 -30.94 51.07 -14.62
CA VAL A 43 -30.05 50.00 -15.11
C VAL A 43 -28.92 49.74 -14.14
N SER A 44 -28.30 50.79 -13.54
CA SER A 44 -27.27 50.65 -12.51
C SER A 44 -27.82 49.91 -11.28
N ASP A 45 -29.02 50.27 -10.79
CA ASP A 45 -29.67 49.53 -9.68
C ASP A 45 -29.95 48.08 -10.03
N ALA A 46 -30.36 47.78 -11.26
CA ALA A 46 -30.54 46.43 -11.75
C ALA A 46 -29.21 45.64 -11.86
N CYS A 47 -28.11 46.30 -12.26
CA CYS A 47 -26.79 45.70 -12.26
C CYS A 47 -26.35 45.32 -10.84
N LEU A 48 -26.57 46.17 -9.87
CA LEU A 48 -26.28 45.91 -8.48
C LEU A 48 -27.08 44.74 -7.91
N ASP A 49 -28.38 44.68 -8.22
CA ASP A 49 -29.24 43.56 -7.84
C ASP A 49 -28.79 42.24 -8.49
N ALA A 50 -28.54 42.27 -9.81
CA ALA A 50 -28.06 41.14 -10.56
C ALA A 50 -26.73 40.61 -10.00
N PHE A 51 -25.81 41.52 -9.67
CA PHE A 51 -24.55 41.11 -9.03
C PHE A 51 -24.79 40.41 -7.70
N LYS A 52 -25.56 40.98 -6.81
CA LYS A 52 -25.80 40.42 -5.47
C LYS A 52 -26.55 39.10 -5.49
N ARG A 53 -27.57 38.98 -6.30
CA ARG A 53 -28.54 37.87 -6.25
C ARG A 53 -28.24 36.76 -7.24
N LEU A 54 -27.60 37.05 -8.37
CA LEU A 54 -27.39 36.09 -9.46
C LEU A 54 -25.91 35.82 -9.71
N ILE A 55 -25.13 36.88 -10.01
CA ILE A 55 -23.76 36.70 -10.51
C ILE A 55 -22.82 36.22 -9.41
N LYS A 56 -22.78 36.90 -8.26
CA LYS A 56 -21.90 36.58 -7.16
C LYS A 56 -22.10 35.14 -6.66
N PRO A 57 -23.31 34.66 -6.31
CA PRO A 57 -23.50 33.29 -5.83
C PRO A 57 -23.13 32.24 -6.89
N SER A 58 -23.44 32.51 -8.18
CA SER A 58 -23.11 31.60 -9.26
C SER A 58 -21.59 31.43 -9.43
N ILE A 59 -20.83 32.55 -9.46
CA ILE A 59 -19.39 32.53 -9.61
C ILE A 59 -18.73 31.95 -8.36
N GLU A 60 -19.21 32.26 -7.16
CA GLU A 60 -18.69 31.67 -5.92
C GLU A 60 -18.80 30.13 -5.95
N THR A 61 -19.97 29.62 -6.37
CA THR A 61 -20.19 28.16 -6.51
C THR A 61 -19.28 27.54 -7.56
N GLU A 62 -19.14 28.16 -8.73
CA GLU A 62 -18.29 27.69 -9.82
C GLU A 62 -16.82 27.62 -9.40
N ILE A 63 -16.30 28.71 -8.81
CA ILE A 63 -14.91 28.77 -8.35
C ILE A 63 -14.65 27.74 -7.24
N MET A 64 -15.55 27.64 -6.24
CA MET A 64 -15.41 26.67 -5.15
C MET A 64 -15.43 25.24 -5.68
N SER A 65 -16.30 24.94 -6.65
CA SER A 65 -16.36 23.61 -7.29
C SER A 65 -15.06 23.31 -8.04
N ALA A 66 -14.54 24.24 -8.84
CA ALA A 66 -13.29 24.05 -9.57
C ALA A 66 -12.09 23.91 -8.64
N LEU A 67 -12.02 24.67 -7.55
CA LEU A 67 -10.99 24.54 -6.55
C LEU A 67 -11.07 23.19 -5.80
N LYS A 68 -12.27 22.72 -5.51
CA LYS A 68 -12.53 21.44 -4.86
C LYS A 68 -12.07 20.29 -5.77
N GLU A 69 -12.48 20.29 -7.03
CA GLU A 69 -12.08 19.28 -8.03
C GLU A 69 -10.56 19.20 -8.16
N LYS A 70 -9.88 20.35 -8.28
CA LYS A 70 -8.41 20.39 -8.32
C LYS A 70 -7.77 19.80 -7.05
N ALA A 71 -8.33 20.14 -5.88
CA ALA A 71 -7.82 19.61 -4.61
C ALA A 71 -8.05 18.09 -4.48
N ASP A 72 -9.19 17.59 -4.99
CA ASP A 72 -9.49 16.15 -5.00
C ASP A 72 -8.50 15.38 -5.87
N ILE A 73 -8.25 15.85 -7.08
CA ILE A 73 -7.30 15.22 -8.01
C ILE A 73 -5.91 15.13 -7.37
N GLU A 74 -5.41 16.21 -6.77
CA GLU A 74 -4.09 16.20 -6.14
C GLU A 74 -4.04 15.29 -4.89
N ALA A 75 -5.09 15.26 -4.09
CA ALA A 75 -5.16 14.37 -2.93
C ALA A 75 -5.25 12.89 -3.35
N ILE A 76 -6.06 12.57 -4.36
CA ILE A 76 -6.21 11.20 -4.88
C ILE A 76 -4.89 10.68 -5.46
N LYS A 77 -4.09 11.51 -6.13
CA LYS A 77 -2.74 11.12 -6.58
C LYS A 77 -1.84 10.68 -5.41
N VAL A 78 -1.88 11.43 -4.31
CA VAL A 78 -1.12 11.06 -3.10
C VAL A 78 -1.64 9.74 -2.52
N PHE A 79 -2.95 9.56 -2.43
CA PHE A 79 -3.55 8.32 -1.91
C PHE A 79 -3.22 7.12 -2.80
N SER A 80 -3.23 7.29 -4.11
CA SER A 80 -2.83 6.27 -5.09
C SER A 80 -1.36 5.86 -4.90
N SER A 81 -0.47 6.84 -4.70
CA SER A 81 0.94 6.57 -4.41
C SER A 81 1.13 5.83 -3.09
N ASN A 82 0.44 6.24 -2.04
CA ASN A 82 0.48 5.57 -0.73
C ASN A 82 -0.05 4.13 -0.81
N LEU A 83 -1.17 3.91 -1.52
CA LEU A 83 -1.70 2.56 -1.73
C LEU A 83 -0.71 1.68 -2.48
N ARG A 84 -0.12 2.18 -3.57
CA ARG A 84 0.90 1.45 -4.33
C ARG A 84 2.05 1.01 -3.43
N GLN A 85 2.56 1.89 -2.58
CA GLN A 85 3.66 1.58 -1.67
C GLN A 85 3.26 0.50 -0.65
N LEU A 86 2.04 0.53 -0.12
CA LEU A 86 1.52 -0.50 0.78
C LEU A 86 1.40 -1.87 0.09
N LEU A 87 0.86 -1.90 -1.13
CA LEU A 87 0.69 -3.13 -1.90
C LEU A 87 2.02 -3.71 -2.38
N MET A 88 2.98 -2.85 -2.72
CA MET A 88 4.32 -3.22 -3.18
C MET A 88 5.34 -3.37 -2.04
N TYR A 89 4.87 -3.38 -0.78
CA TYR A 89 5.75 -3.64 0.35
C TYR A 89 6.35 -5.04 0.25
N PRO A 90 7.62 -5.24 0.70
CA PRO A 90 8.30 -6.53 0.64
C PRO A 90 7.48 -7.65 1.27
N ALA A 91 7.43 -8.78 0.59
CA ALA A 91 6.80 -10.00 1.10
C ALA A 91 7.84 -10.89 1.80
N LEU A 92 7.51 -11.38 3.00
CA LEU A 92 8.37 -12.35 3.70
C LEU A 92 8.37 -13.71 2.97
N GLY A 93 7.29 -14.02 2.25
CA GLY A 93 7.10 -15.27 1.52
C GLY A 93 6.60 -16.43 2.39
N GLU A 94 6.89 -17.64 1.96
CA GLU A 94 6.37 -18.88 2.53
C GLU A 94 7.13 -19.29 3.80
N LYS A 95 6.79 -18.68 4.95
CA LYS A 95 7.31 -19.00 6.29
C LYS A 95 6.19 -19.31 7.26
N ASN A 96 6.48 -20.11 8.31
CA ASN A 96 5.57 -20.30 9.43
C ASN A 96 5.57 -19.03 10.30
N VAL A 97 4.42 -18.42 10.51
CA VAL A 97 4.30 -17.12 11.17
C VAL A 97 3.44 -17.23 12.44
N LEU A 98 3.94 -16.67 13.55
CA LEU A 98 3.14 -16.34 14.71
C LEU A 98 2.68 -14.89 14.57
N ALA A 99 1.39 -14.66 14.37
CA ALA A 99 0.84 -13.31 14.32
C ALA A 99 0.16 -12.94 15.64
N ILE A 100 0.40 -11.72 16.10
CA ILE A 100 -0.11 -11.19 17.35
C ILE A 100 -0.87 -9.89 17.06
N ASP A 101 -2.15 -9.88 17.39
CA ASP A 101 -2.98 -8.67 17.42
C ASP A 101 -2.97 -8.10 18.84
N PRO A 102 -2.26 -6.97 19.10
CA PRO A 102 -2.06 -6.44 20.44
C PRO A 102 -3.34 -5.89 21.06
N GLY A 103 -3.51 -6.07 22.36
CA GLY A 103 -4.64 -5.46 23.09
C GLY A 103 -4.46 -5.48 24.60
N PHE A 104 -4.83 -4.36 25.25
CA PHE A 104 -4.75 -4.26 26.71
C PHE A 104 -5.86 -5.07 27.41
N LYS A 105 -7.11 -4.62 27.30
CA LYS A 105 -8.24 -5.21 28.04
C LYS A 105 -8.67 -6.59 27.51
N THR A 106 -8.72 -6.71 26.20
CA THR A 106 -9.18 -7.93 25.53
C THR A 106 -8.10 -9.00 25.39
N GLY A 107 -6.87 -8.70 25.81
CA GLY A 107 -5.69 -9.54 25.64
C GLY A 107 -5.12 -9.48 24.22
N CYS A 108 -3.92 -10.03 24.05
CA CYS A 108 -3.27 -10.18 22.76
C CYS A 108 -3.72 -11.49 22.09
N LYS A 109 -4.29 -11.39 20.88
CA LYS A 109 -4.74 -12.56 20.12
C LYS A 109 -3.59 -13.08 19.30
N MET A 110 -3.26 -14.34 19.47
CA MET A 110 -2.19 -15.00 18.77
C MET A 110 -2.74 -16.04 17.81
N VAL A 111 -2.15 -16.12 16.62
CA VAL A 111 -2.45 -17.19 15.65
C VAL A 111 -1.15 -17.73 15.07
N CYS A 112 -1.07 -19.06 14.94
CA CYS A 112 0.00 -19.75 14.22
C CYS A 112 -0.45 -20.05 12.81
N LEU A 113 0.28 -19.57 11.82
CA LEU A 113 0.04 -19.80 10.40
C LEU A 113 1.14 -20.70 9.82
N ASP A 114 0.74 -21.62 8.92
CA ASP A 114 1.71 -22.37 8.13
C ASP A 114 2.25 -21.56 6.95
N LYS A 115 3.17 -22.15 6.19
CA LYS A 115 3.82 -21.52 5.02
C LYS A 115 2.84 -21.06 3.94
N GLN A 116 1.62 -21.59 3.89
CA GLN A 116 0.56 -21.19 2.97
C GLN A 116 -0.42 -20.19 3.60
N GLY A 117 -0.18 -19.75 4.85
CA GLY A 117 -1.06 -18.86 5.58
C GLY A 117 -2.34 -19.51 6.11
N ASN A 118 -2.38 -20.84 6.24
CA ASN A 118 -3.50 -21.53 6.87
C ASN A 118 -3.37 -21.47 8.40
N LEU A 119 -4.50 -21.22 9.07
CA LEU A 119 -4.57 -21.20 10.53
C LEU A 119 -4.36 -22.62 11.08
N LYS A 120 -3.38 -22.78 11.98
CA LYS A 120 -3.06 -24.03 12.69
C LYS A 120 -3.47 -24.01 14.14
N HIS A 121 -3.40 -22.84 14.77
CA HIS A 121 -3.74 -22.64 16.17
C HIS A 121 -4.08 -21.18 16.44
N ASN A 122 -4.95 -20.96 17.43
CA ASN A 122 -5.19 -19.63 17.96
C ASN A 122 -5.27 -19.68 19.50
N GLU A 123 -4.82 -18.63 20.14
CA GLU A 123 -4.84 -18.49 21.59
C GLU A 123 -4.82 -17.00 21.98
N THR A 124 -5.34 -16.68 23.17
CA THR A 124 -5.31 -15.31 23.70
C THR A 124 -4.47 -15.26 24.97
N ILE A 125 -3.48 -14.39 25.01
CA ILE A 125 -2.66 -14.13 26.19
C ILE A 125 -2.98 -12.77 26.79
N PHE A 126 -2.69 -12.61 28.08
CA PHE A 126 -3.02 -11.40 28.86
C PHE A 126 -1.78 -10.83 29.58
N PRO A 127 -0.73 -10.41 28.85
CA PRO A 127 0.51 -9.92 29.47
C PRO A 127 0.37 -8.56 30.14
N HIS A 128 -0.62 -7.76 29.70
CA HIS A 128 -0.80 -6.36 30.09
C HIS A 128 -1.83 -6.21 31.21
N PRO A 129 -1.88 -5.03 31.88
CA PRO A 129 -2.94 -4.74 32.84
C PRO A 129 -4.34 -4.86 32.19
N PRO A 130 -5.36 -5.31 32.95
CA PRO A 130 -5.37 -5.58 34.38
C PRO A 130 -4.81 -6.94 34.81
N GLN A 131 -4.76 -7.97 33.91
CA GLN A 131 -4.45 -9.36 34.27
C GLN A 131 -2.96 -9.57 34.60
N LYS A 132 -2.04 -8.88 33.89
CA LYS A 132 -0.58 -8.91 34.12
C LYS A 132 0.06 -10.31 34.13
N LYS A 133 -0.43 -11.25 33.33
CA LYS A 133 0.11 -12.62 33.19
C LYS A 133 1.33 -12.64 32.27
N PHE A 134 2.35 -11.87 32.62
CA PHE A 134 3.51 -11.65 31.75
C PHE A 134 4.33 -12.91 31.53
N LEU A 135 4.73 -13.61 32.60
CA LEU A 135 5.55 -14.83 32.50
C LEU A 135 4.82 -15.99 31.83
N ASP A 136 3.53 -16.17 32.13
CA ASP A 136 2.70 -17.18 31.45
C ASP A 136 2.66 -16.90 29.95
N SER A 137 2.52 -15.62 29.57
CA SER A 137 2.48 -15.20 28.18
C SER A 137 3.81 -15.45 27.45
N VAL A 138 4.96 -15.22 28.12
CA VAL A 138 6.30 -15.53 27.60
C VAL A 138 6.43 -17.05 27.35
N ASN A 139 6.02 -17.87 28.30
CA ASN A 139 6.06 -19.33 28.16
C ASN A 139 5.18 -19.81 26.99
N THR A 140 3.95 -19.30 26.90
CA THR A 140 3.04 -19.63 25.80
C THR A 140 3.66 -19.27 24.43
N ILE A 141 4.30 -18.12 24.30
CA ILE A 141 4.99 -17.72 23.04
C ILE A 141 6.08 -18.73 22.71
N ASN A 142 6.93 -19.10 23.67
CA ASN A 142 8.03 -20.06 23.44
C ASN A 142 7.51 -21.44 23.06
N ASP A 143 6.45 -21.93 23.70
CA ASP A 143 5.81 -23.21 23.39
C ASP A 143 5.23 -23.23 21.98
N LEU A 144 4.53 -22.17 21.57
CA LEU A 144 3.98 -22.04 20.23
C LEU A 144 5.06 -21.95 19.16
N VAL A 145 6.11 -21.17 19.40
CA VAL A 145 7.26 -21.04 18.48
C VAL A 145 7.92 -22.39 18.24
N SER A 146 8.16 -23.16 19.30
CA SER A 146 8.75 -24.48 19.22
C SER A 146 7.82 -25.49 18.53
N LYS A 147 6.55 -25.58 18.98
CA LYS A 147 5.56 -26.55 18.52
C LYS A 147 5.23 -26.41 17.04
N TYR A 148 5.05 -25.16 16.56
CA TYR A 148 4.66 -24.87 15.19
C TYR A 148 5.85 -24.50 14.30
N LYS A 149 7.09 -24.61 14.80
CA LYS A 149 8.31 -24.29 14.06
C LYS A 149 8.24 -22.90 13.43
N ILE A 150 7.87 -21.91 14.23
CA ILE A 150 7.69 -20.52 13.78
C ILE A 150 9.04 -19.96 13.33
N GLU A 151 9.04 -19.31 12.18
CA GLU A 151 10.21 -18.70 11.54
C GLU A 151 10.16 -17.16 11.62
N ALA A 152 8.95 -16.59 11.83
CA ALA A 152 8.77 -15.15 12.01
C ALA A 152 7.58 -14.83 12.92
N VAL A 153 7.68 -13.68 13.63
CA VAL A 153 6.62 -13.13 14.46
C VAL A 153 6.13 -11.82 13.84
N ALA A 154 4.82 -11.71 13.60
CA ALA A 154 4.15 -10.51 13.11
C ALA A 154 3.39 -9.85 14.25
N ILE A 155 3.69 -8.61 14.60
CA ILE A 155 2.99 -7.84 15.64
C ILE A 155 2.23 -6.69 14.95
N GLY A 156 0.92 -6.60 15.17
CA GLY A 156 0.14 -5.45 14.68
C GLY A 156 0.63 -4.13 15.27
N ASN A 157 0.61 -3.05 14.46
CA ASN A 157 1.11 -1.73 14.90
C ASN A 157 0.07 -0.86 15.62
N GLY A 158 -1.02 -1.46 16.11
CA GLY A 158 -2.07 -0.75 16.85
C GLY A 158 -1.78 -0.53 18.33
N THR A 159 -2.86 -0.45 19.09
CA THR A 159 -2.80 -0.23 20.55
C THR A 159 -2.06 -1.38 21.24
N ALA A 160 -1.15 -1.09 22.18
CA ALA A 160 -0.30 -2.05 22.91
C ALA A 160 0.78 -2.76 22.05
N SER A 161 1.06 -2.28 20.84
CA SER A 161 2.07 -2.88 19.96
C SER A 161 3.46 -2.94 20.60
N ARG A 162 3.88 -1.87 21.27
CA ARG A 162 5.20 -1.76 21.91
C ARG A 162 5.36 -2.65 23.12
N GLU A 163 4.33 -2.68 23.96
CA GLU A 163 4.30 -3.55 25.13
C GLU A 163 4.36 -5.02 24.69
N THR A 164 3.70 -5.33 23.54
CA THR A 164 3.75 -6.67 22.94
C THR A 164 5.11 -6.95 22.30
N GLU A 165 5.74 -5.96 21.67
CA GLU A 165 7.12 -6.08 21.14
C GLU A 165 8.10 -6.35 22.31
N SER A 166 7.97 -5.63 23.43
CA SER A 166 8.77 -5.86 24.63
C SER A 166 8.57 -7.25 25.21
N LEU A 167 7.32 -7.76 25.23
CA LEU A 167 6.99 -9.11 25.65
C LEU A 167 7.71 -10.16 24.76
N VAL A 168 7.66 -10.00 23.44
CA VAL A 168 8.31 -10.91 22.50
C VAL A 168 9.85 -10.88 22.65
N LYS A 169 10.43 -9.71 22.93
CA LYS A 169 11.87 -9.59 23.24
C LYS A 169 12.27 -10.38 24.49
N GLU A 170 11.43 -10.30 25.55
CA GLU A 170 11.67 -11.08 26.80
C GLU A 170 11.51 -12.58 26.62
N ALA A 171 10.78 -13.03 25.62
CA ALA A 171 10.71 -14.44 25.26
C ALA A 171 12.05 -15.02 24.77
N ARG A 172 13.03 -14.16 24.44
CA ARG A 172 14.40 -14.52 24.04
C ARG A 172 14.43 -15.60 22.97
N LEU A 173 13.61 -15.42 21.93
CA LEU A 173 13.47 -16.36 20.82
C LEU A 173 14.83 -16.62 20.16
N SER A 174 14.95 -17.76 19.47
CA SER A 174 16.15 -18.06 18.66
C SER A 174 16.41 -16.92 17.65
N LYS A 175 17.70 -16.62 17.39
CA LYS A 175 18.11 -15.64 16.37
C LYS A 175 17.61 -15.96 14.96
N SER A 176 17.15 -17.18 14.72
CA SER A 176 16.53 -17.59 13.46
C SER A 176 15.06 -17.15 13.33
N VAL A 177 14.43 -16.68 14.41
CA VAL A 177 13.05 -16.18 14.42
C VAL A 177 13.07 -14.67 14.34
N GLU A 178 12.65 -14.14 13.20
CA GLU A 178 12.62 -12.69 12.94
C GLU A 178 11.33 -12.08 13.46
N VAL A 179 11.39 -10.87 14.04
CA VAL A 179 10.22 -10.17 14.60
C VAL A 179 9.93 -8.92 13.77
N PHE A 180 8.68 -8.75 13.35
CA PHE A 180 8.24 -7.64 12.49
C PHE A 180 7.02 -6.96 13.07
N VAL A 181 7.01 -5.62 12.98
CA VAL A 181 5.80 -4.81 13.23
C VAL A 181 5.08 -4.62 11.91
N VAL A 182 3.80 -4.99 11.86
CA VAL A 182 2.98 -5.04 10.64
C VAL A 182 1.87 -4.01 10.71
N ASN A 183 1.66 -3.27 9.63
CA ASN A 183 0.55 -2.33 9.51
C ASN A 183 -0.80 -3.08 9.50
N GLU A 184 -1.66 -2.79 10.49
CA GLU A 184 -2.96 -3.44 10.66
C GLU A 184 -4.14 -2.66 10.05
N ASN A 185 -3.90 -1.52 9.35
CA ASN A 185 -4.97 -0.73 8.74
C ASN A 185 -5.88 -1.59 7.86
N GLY A 186 -7.19 -1.54 8.10
CA GLY A 186 -8.19 -2.35 7.40
C GLY A 186 -8.27 -3.82 7.84
N ALA A 187 -7.48 -4.32 8.81
CA ALA A 187 -7.60 -5.69 9.33
C ALA A 187 -8.98 -5.92 9.98
N SER A 188 -9.50 -4.93 10.70
CA SER A 188 -10.84 -4.98 11.28
C SER A 188 -11.93 -5.07 10.21
N ILE A 189 -11.75 -4.40 9.06
CA ILE A 189 -12.70 -4.45 7.94
C ILE A 189 -12.67 -5.82 7.28
N TYR A 190 -11.47 -6.37 7.05
CA TYR A 190 -11.33 -7.74 6.56
C TYR A 190 -12.02 -8.72 7.51
N SER A 191 -11.73 -8.67 8.82
CA SER A 191 -12.24 -9.62 9.80
C SER A 191 -13.77 -9.69 9.86
N ALA A 192 -14.45 -8.56 9.64
CA ALA A 192 -15.91 -8.45 9.57
C ALA A 192 -16.50 -8.78 8.19
N SER A 193 -15.67 -8.93 7.15
CA SER A 193 -16.09 -9.10 5.76
C SER A 193 -16.75 -10.47 5.49
N LYS A 194 -17.50 -10.55 4.38
CA LYS A 194 -18.03 -11.83 3.87
C LYS A 194 -16.89 -12.78 3.49
N VAL A 195 -15.76 -12.25 3.00
CA VAL A 195 -14.58 -13.01 2.59
C VAL A 195 -13.98 -13.72 3.80
N ALA A 196 -13.70 -12.99 4.88
CA ALA A 196 -13.14 -13.56 6.10
C ALA A 196 -14.06 -14.59 6.75
N ARG A 197 -15.38 -14.36 6.72
CA ARG A 197 -16.37 -15.34 7.20
C ARG A 197 -16.40 -16.62 6.37
N ALA A 198 -16.20 -16.51 5.07
CA ALA A 198 -16.13 -17.70 4.20
C ALA A 198 -14.80 -18.46 4.35
N GLU A 199 -13.68 -17.75 4.58
CA GLU A 199 -12.37 -18.37 4.84
C GLU A 199 -12.30 -19.04 6.22
N PHE A 200 -12.91 -18.42 7.23
CA PHE A 200 -12.87 -18.86 8.64
C PHE A 200 -14.27 -18.83 9.27
N PRO A 201 -15.18 -19.74 8.88
CA PRO A 201 -16.58 -19.71 9.33
C PRO A 201 -16.72 -19.94 10.84
N ASN A 202 -15.82 -20.71 11.45
CA ASN A 202 -15.87 -21.11 12.86
C ASN A 202 -15.05 -20.19 13.78
N GLU A 203 -14.30 -19.22 13.22
CA GLU A 203 -13.46 -18.33 14.00
C GLU A 203 -14.16 -17.01 14.28
N ASP A 204 -13.82 -16.37 15.39
CA ASP A 204 -14.35 -15.05 15.70
C ASP A 204 -13.63 -13.90 14.91
N VAL A 205 -14.19 -12.72 15.03
CA VAL A 205 -13.67 -11.50 14.36
C VAL A 205 -12.22 -11.21 14.74
N THR A 206 -11.84 -11.44 15.99
CA THR A 206 -10.49 -11.09 16.49
C THR A 206 -9.44 -12.06 15.94
N VAL A 207 -9.75 -13.34 15.88
CA VAL A 207 -8.89 -14.38 15.27
C VAL A 207 -8.68 -14.09 13.79
N ARG A 208 -9.76 -13.75 13.06
CA ARG A 208 -9.65 -13.36 11.64
C ARG A 208 -8.77 -12.14 11.43
N GLY A 209 -8.83 -11.15 12.34
CA GLY A 209 -7.95 -9.98 12.35
C GLY A 209 -6.48 -10.36 12.50
N SER A 210 -6.17 -11.20 13.48
CA SER A 210 -4.80 -11.69 13.71
C SER A 210 -4.27 -12.50 12.53
N VAL A 211 -5.10 -13.33 11.88
CA VAL A 211 -4.74 -14.05 10.64
C VAL A 211 -4.36 -13.05 9.54
N SER A 212 -5.15 -11.97 9.37
CA SER A 212 -4.85 -10.95 8.37
C SER A 212 -3.50 -10.26 8.63
N ILE A 213 -3.17 -9.95 9.89
CA ILE A 213 -1.87 -9.38 10.27
C ILE A 213 -0.73 -10.30 9.84
N GLY A 214 -0.82 -11.60 10.15
CA GLY A 214 0.20 -12.58 9.76
C GLY A 214 0.35 -12.73 8.25
N ARG A 215 -0.77 -12.83 7.53
CA ARG A 215 -0.77 -12.96 6.06
C ARG A 215 -0.24 -11.71 5.36
N ARG A 216 -0.42 -10.51 5.94
CA ARG A 216 0.19 -9.28 5.40
C ARG A 216 1.70 -9.28 5.50
N LEU A 217 2.28 -9.90 6.52
CA LEU A 217 3.73 -10.11 6.57
C LEU A 217 4.18 -11.08 5.48
N MET A 218 3.41 -12.15 5.26
CA MET A 218 3.73 -13.15 4.24
C MET A 218 3.62 -12.58 2.83
N ASP A 219 2.50 -11.93 2.50
CA ASP A 219 2.29 -11.20 1.23
C ASP A 219 1.23 -10.09 1.40
N PRO A 220 1.67 -8.82 1.52
CA PRO A 220 0.76 -7.67 1.68
C PRO A 220 -0.23 -7.54 0.53
N LEU A 221 0.22 -7.71 -0.72
CA LEU A 221 -0.62 -7.60 -1.90
C LEU A 221 -1.73 -8.64 -1.89
N ALA A 222 -1.38 -9.92 -1.68
CA ALA A 222 -2.33 -11.02 -1.69
C ALA A 222 -3.42 -10.89 -0.61
N GLU A 223 -3.09 -10.27 0.53
CA GLU A 223 -4.05 -10.08 1.61
C GLU A 223 -4.88 -8.80 1.45
N LEU A 224 -4.26 -7.66 1.11
CA LEU A 224 -4.93 -6.37 1.04
C LEU A 224 -5.97 -6.30 -0.10
N VAL A 225 -5.80 -7.03 -1.20
CA VAL A 225 -6.78 -7.08 -2.30
C VAL A 225 -8.11 -7.76 -1.92
N LYS A 226 -8.19 -8.39 -0.76
CA LYS A 226 -9.43 -9.01 -0.25
C LYS A 226 -10.45 -8.01 0.28
N ILE A 227 -10.03 -6.79 0.56
CA ILE A 227 -10.86 -5.68 1.01
C ILE A 227 -10.95 -4.59 -0.05
N ASP A 228 -12.00 -3.76 0.04
CA ASP A 228 -12.11 -2.59 -0.83
C ASP A 228 -10.93 -1.64 -0.59
N ALA A 229 -10.25 -1.21 -1.64
CA ALA A 229 -9.09 -0.33 -1.56
C ALA A 229 -9.39 0.98 -0.80
N LYS A 230 -10.63 1.51 -0.88
CA LYS A 230 -11.08 2.64 -0.08
C LYS A 230 -11.11 2.38 1.43
N SER A 231 -11.13 1.13 1.83
CA SER A 231 -11.10 0.75 3.25
C SER A 231 -9.68 0.69 3.82
N ILE A 232 -8.67 0.80 2.98
CA ILE A 232 -7.28 0.91 3.40
C ILE A 232 -7.01 2.38 3.70
N GLY A 233 -6.50 2.69 4.91
CA GLY A 233 -6.16 4.05 5.30
C GLY A 233 -4.93 4.55 4.55
N VAL A 234 -5.12 5.36 3.52
CA VAL A 234 -4.06 5.87 2.65
C VAL A 234 -3.86 7.39 2.74
N GLY A 235 -4.70 8.09 3.52
CA GLY A 235 -4.55 9.53 3.74
C GLY A 235 -5.62 10.16 4.61
N GLN A 236 -5.27 11.31 5.22
CA GLN A 236 -6.10 11.97 6.23
C GLN A 236 -7.45 12.47 5.69
N TYR A 237 -7.51 12.91 4.43
CA TYR A 237 -8.72 13.49 3.81
C TYR A 237 -9.38 12.54 2.81
N GLN A 238 -9.13 11.25 2.93
CA GLN A 238 -9.64 10.22 2.03
C GLN A 238 -11.18 10.22 1.92
N HIS A 239 -11.89 10.57 3.00
CA HIS A 239 -13.35 10.64 3.03
C HIS A 239 -13.93 11.99 2.56
N ASP A 240 -13.09 12.99 2.29
CA ASP A 240 -13.51 14.34 1.88
C ASP A 240 -13.40 14.60 0.38
N VAL A 241 -12.72 13.71 -0.35
CA VAL A 241 -12.58 13.78 -1.82
C VAL A 241 -13.75 13.11 -2.53
N ASP A 242 -13.85 13.31 -3.85
CA ASP A 242 -14.82 12.57 -4.67
C ASP A 242 -14.63 11.07 -4.55
N GLN A 243 -15.64 10.37 -4.03
CA GLN A 243 -15.57 8.94 -3.72
C GLN A 243 -15.62 8.05 -4.96
N THR A 244 -16.16 8.54 -6.08
CA THR A 244 -16.21 7.80 -7.35
C THR A 244 -14.84 7.81 -8.01
N GLN A 245 -14.24 8.99 -8.14
CA GLN A 245 -12.87 9.14 -8.67
C GLN A 245 -11.86 8.39 -7.80
N LEU A 246 -11.96 8.54 -6.48
CA LEU A 246 -11.09 7.82 -5.54
C LEU A 246 -11.16 6.31 -5.79
N LYS A 247 -12.37 5.74 -5.89
CA LYS A 247 -12.52 4.30 -6.11
C LYS A 247 -11.87 3.85 -7.41
N LEU A 248 -12.12 4.54 -8.51
CA LEU A 248 -11.56 4.21 -9.81
C LEU A 248 -10.03 4.22 -9.79
N GLU A 249 -9.44 5.29 -9.25
CA GLU A 249 -7.98 5.42 -9.18
C GLU A 249 -7.33 4.36 -8.27
N LEU A 250 -7.94 4.06 -7.12
CA LEU A 250 -7.42 3.02 -6.23
C LEU A 250 -7.55 1.62 -6.84
N ASP A 251 -8.65 1.32 -7.55
CA ASP A 251 -8.83 0.04 -8.26
C ASP A 251 -7.78 -0.12 -9.38
N HIS A 252 -7.47 0.95 -10.14
CA HIS A 252 -6.39 0.96 -11.14
C HIS A 252 -5.01 0.71 -10.51
N VAL A 253 -4.75 1.27 -9.31
CA VAL A 253 -3.50 1.00 -8.59
C VAL A 253 -3.39 -0.46 -8.20
N VAL A 254 -4.47 -1.06 -7.69
CA VAL A 254 -4.49 -2.49 -7.31
C VAL A 254 -4.18 -3.35 -8.54
N GLU A 255 -4.89 -3.13 -9.66
CA GLU A 255 -4.69 -3.85 -10.90
C GLU A 255 -3.23 -3.73 -11.41
N SER A 256 -2.70 -2.51 -11.44
CA SER A 256 -1.32 -2.24 -11.83
C SER A 256 -0.31 -2.97 -10.95
N CYS A 257 -0.50 -3.01 -9.62
CA CYS A 257 0.39 -3.70 -8.70
C CYS A 257 0.34 -5.22 -8.89
N VAL A 258 -0.87 -5.79 -9.02
CA VAL A 258 -1.06 -7.23 -9.24
C VAL A 258 -0.38 -7.70 -10.52
N ASN A 259 -0.58 -6.94 -11.61
CA ASN A 259 0.02 -7.26 -12.90
C ASN A 259 1.56 -7.07 -12.89
N ALA A 260 2.07 -6.06 -12.17
CA ALA A 260 3.52 -5.84 -12.04
C ALA A 260 4.24 -6.96 -11.26
N VAL A 261 3.62 -7.50 -10.20
CA VAL A 261 4.18 -8.59 -9.39
C VAL A 261 4.01 -9.95 -10.07
N GLY A 262 2.91 -10.13 -10.81
CA GLY A 262 2.49 -11.44 -11.29
C GLY A 262 1.83 -12.29 -10.19
N VAL A 263 1.13 -13.32 -10.58
CA VAL A 263 0.28 -14.09 -9.67
C VAL A 263 0.55 -15.59 -9.79
N ASN A 264 0.98 -16.23 -8.70
CA ASN A 264 1.09 -17.68 -8.64
C ASN A 264 -0.30 -18.32 -8.63
N VAL A 265 -0.66 -19.01 -9.72
CA VAL A 265 -2.00 -19.61 -9.89
C VAL A 265 -2.29 -20.73 -8.90
N ASN A 266 -1.25 -21.36 -8.35
CA ASN A 266 -1.41 -22.48 -7.42
C ASN A 266 -1.70 -22.02 -5.99
N THR A 267 -1.36 -20.78 -5.62
CA THR A 267 -1.57 -20.25 -4.27
C THR A 267 -2.58 -19.10 -4.22
N ALA A 268 -2.80 -18.40 -5.33
CA ALA A 268 -3.62 -17.19 -5.38
C ALA A 268 -5.09 -17.43 -5.02
N SER A 269 -5.66 -16.47 -4.29
CA SER A 269 -7.10 -16.42 -4.03
C SER A 269 -7.89 -15.94 -5.27
N PRO A 270 -9.20 -16.24 -5.37
CA PRO A 270 -10.03 -15.67 -6.44
C PRO A 270 -10.02 -14.13 -6.43
N HIS A 271 -9.85 -13.55 -5.23
CA HIS A 271 -9.81 -12.09 -5.05
C HIS A 271 -8.54 -11.44 -5.65
N LEU A 272 -7.42 -12.17 -5.65
CA LEU A 272 -6.20 -11.72 -6.32
C LEU A 272 -6.27 -11.97 -7.82
N LEU A 273 -6.71 -13.15 -8.23
CA LEU A 273 -6.79 -13.55 -9.64
C LEU A 273 -7.67 -12.62 -10.50
N LYS A 274 -8.76 -12.09 -9.94
CA LYS A 274 -9.68 -11.19 -10.69
C LYS A 274 -9.04 -9.87 -11.15
N TYR A 275 -7.92 -9.46 -10.56
CA TYR A 275 -7.18 -8.26 -10.95
C TYR A 275 -6.16 -8.51 -12.07
N ILE A 276 -6.00 -9.77 -12.51
CA ILE A 276 -5.20 -10.05 -13.70
C ILE A 276 -5.97 -9.59 -14.95
N ALA A 277 -5.27 -8.90 -15.84
CA ALA A 277 -5.85 -8.44 -17.09
C ALA A 277 -6.51 -9.60 -17.86
N GLY A 278 -7.76 -9.44 -18.27
CA GLY A 278 -8.54 -10.47 -18.95
C GLY A 278 -9.21 -11.51 -18.04
N ILE A 279 -9.01 -11.48 -16.70
CA ILE A 279 -9.59 -12.42 -15.74
C ILE A 279 -10.69 -11.76 -14.94
N GLY A 280 -11.94 -12.14 -15.18
CA GLY A 280 -13.09 -11.70 -14.35
C GLY A 280 -13.36 -12.65 -13.18
N ASP A 281 -14.29 -12.26 -12.31
CA ASP A 281 -14.67 -13.02 -11.10
C ASP A 281 -15.01 -14.49 -11.38
N THR A 282 -15.70 -14.77 -12.49
CA THR A 282 -16.10 -16.15 -12.85
C THR A 282 -14.90 -16.99 -13.21
N ILE A 283 -13.97 -16.46 -14.02
CA ILE A 283 -12.77 -17.19 -14.45
C ILE A 283 -11.86 -17.41 -13.23
N ALA A 284 -11.68 -16.40 -12.38
CA ALA A 284 -10.90 -16.50 -11.14
C ALA A 284 -11.42 -17.65 -10.23
N LYS A 285 -12.73 -17.75 -10.04
CA LYS A 285 -13.35 -18.85 -9.30
C LYS A 285 -13.15 -20.21 -9.98
N ASN A 286 -13.24 -20.28 -11.31
CA ASN A 286 -13.03 -21.50 -12.07
C ASN A 286 -11.58 -22.00 -11.99
N ILE A 287 -10.59 -21.10 -12.01
CA ILE A 287 -9.18 -21.46 -11.79
C ILE A 287 -9.00 -22.13 -10.44
N VAL A 288 -9.55 -21.53 -9.37
CA VAL A 288 -9.46 -22.11 -8.02
C VAL A 288 -10.22 -23.43 -7.91
N ALA A 289 -11.39 -23.56 -8.53
CA ALA A 289 -12.16 -24.80 -8.56
C ALA A 289 -11.39 -25.91 -9.29
N TYR A 290 -10.81 -25.60 -10.45
CA TYR A 290 -10.01 -26.54 -11.24
C TYR A 290 -8.82 -27.10 -10.42
N ARG A 291 -8.04 -26.24 -9.76
CA ARG A 291 -6.90 -26.72 -8.96
C ARG A 291 -7.32 -27.55 -7.74
N LYS A 292 -8.49 -27.27 -7.16
CA LYS A 292 -9.03 -28.10 -6.06
C LYS A 292 -9.42 -29.49 -6.54
N GLU A 293 -9.92 -29.61 -7.77
CA GLU A 293 -10.38 -30.88 -8.34
C GLU A 293 -9.25 -31.69 -8.99
N LYS A 294 -8.37 -31.03 -9.74
CA LYS A 294 -7.34 -31.68 -10.56
C LYS A 294 -5.93 -31.61 -9.97
N GLY A 295 -5.74 -30.87 -8.89
CA GLY A 295 -4.42 -30.59 -8.31
C GLY A 295 -3.77 -29.34 -8.90
N ASP A 296 -2.54 -29.08 -8.49
CA ASP A 296 -1.77 -27.90 -8.90
C ASP A 296 -1.46 -27.91 -10.41
N PHE A 297 -1.54 -26.74 -11.03
CA PHE A 297 -1.09 -26.54 -12.41
C PHE A 297 0.41 -26.77 -12.52
N LYS A 298 0.81 -27.57 -13.49
CA LYS A 298 2.23 -27.90 -13.77
C LYS A 298 2.88 -26.97 -14.79
N ASN A 299 2.07 -26.35 -15.65
CA ASN A 299 2.49 -25.36 -16.63
C ASN A 299 1.34 -24.41 -16.97
N ILE A 300 1.68 -23.26 -17.57
CA ILE A 300 0.70 -22.21 -17.94
C ILE A 300 -0.31 -22.73 -18.98
N ASP A 301 0.09 -23.63 -19.89
CA ASP A 301 -0.82 -24.17 -20.91
C ASP A 301 -1.99 -24.96 -20.33
N GLU A 302 -1.85 -25.53 -19.13
CA GLU A 302 -2.96 -26.22 -18.44
C GLU A 302 -4.11 -25.28 -18.08
N LEU A 303 -3.87 -23.98 -17.97
CA LEU A 303 -4.92 -22.98 -17.73
C LEU A 303 -5.94 -22.94 -18.89
N LYS A 304 -5.54 -23.31 -20.11
CA LYS A 304 -6.46 -23.41 -21.27
C LYS A 304 -7.58 -24.44 -21.05
N LYS A 305 -7.43 -25.35 -20.07
CA LYS A 305 -8.44 -26.36 -19.71
C LYS A 305 -9.48 -25.78 -18.73
N VAL A 306 -9.25 -24.57 -18.19
CA VAL A 306 -10.18 -23.95 -17.23
C VAL A 306 -11.43 -23.46 -17.94
N ALA A 307 -12.58 -23.80 -17.39
CA ALA A 307 -13.88 -23.41 -17.96
C ALA A 307 -14.01 -21.87 -18.08
N ARG A 308 -14.47 -21.42 -19.24
CA ARG A 308 -14.65 -19.99 -19.60
C ARG A 308 -13.35 -19.18 -19.80
N LEU A 309 -12.19 -19.75 -19.66
CA LEU A 309 -10.93 -19.10 -20.05
C LEU A 309 -10.72 -19.34 -21.57
N GLY A 310 -11.28 -18.45 -22.39
CA GLY A 310 -11.11 -18.50 -23.84
C GLY A 310 -9.73 -18.04 -24.29
N GLY A 311 -9.38 -18.33 -25.57
CA GLY A 311 -8.04 -18.02 -26.12
C GLY A 311 -7.61 -16.57 -25.93
N LYS A 312 -8.49 -15.58 -26.24
CA LYS A 312 -8.16 -14.15 -26.08
C LYS A 312 -7.89 -13.77 -24.62
N ALA A 313 -8.72 -14.26 -23.67
CA ALA A 313 -8.51 -14.00 -22.26
C ALA A 313 -7.23 -14.66 -21.74
N PHE A 314 -6.91 -15.87 -22.23
CA PHE A 314 -5.66 -16.55 -21.92
C PHE A 314 -4.45 -15.75 -22.43
N GLU A 315 -4.45 -15.31 -23.69
CA GLU A 315 -3.35 -14.50 -24.25
C GLU A 315 -3.12 -13.21 -23.47
N GLN A 316 -4.18 -12.50 -23.08
CA GLN A 316 -4.07 -11.29 -22.25
C GLN A 316 -3.51 -11.56 -20.85
N ALA A 317 -3.87 -12.69 -20.25
CA ALA A 317 -3.53 -13.01 -18.87
C ALA A 317 -2.21 -13.76 -18.70
N ALA A 318 -1.76 -14.47 -19.73
CA ALA A 318 -0.69 -15.47 -19.68
C ALA A 318 0.65 -14.91 -19.14
N GLY A 319 0.98 -13.67 -19.54
CA GLY A 319 2.19 -12.99 -19.07
C GLY A 319 2.19 -12.64 -17.57
N PHE A 320 1.03 -12.63 -16.90
CA PHE A 320 0.88 -12.29 -15.50
C PHE A 320 0.75 -13.50 -14.58
N PHE A 321 0.54 -14.69 -15.13
CA PHE A 321 0.54 -15.92 -14.35
C PHE A 321 1.95 -16.41 -14.02
N ARG A 322 2.08 -17.07 -12.88
CA ARG A 322 3.30 -17.72 -12.43
C ARG A 322 3.00 -19.10 -11.92
N ILE A 323 3.91 -20.05 -12.20
CA ILE A 323 3.88 -21.41 -11.66
C ILE A 323 5.25 -21.74 -11.12
N LYS A 324 5.40 -21.61 -9.80
CA LYS A 324 6.63 -22.00 -9.12
C LYS A 324 6.80 -23.51 -9.16
N ASN A 325 8.03 -23.95 -9.39
CA ASN A 325 8.38 -25.37 -9.47
C ASN A 325 7.59 -26.15 -10.54
N GLY A 326 7.12 -25.47 -11.59
CA GLY A 326 6.43 -26.08 -12.73
C GLY A 326 7.37 -26.87 -13.63
N SER A 327 6.79 -27.52 -14.65
CA SER A 327 7.54 -28.30 -15.63
C SER A 327 8.37 -27.44 -16.59
N ASN A 328 8.03 -26.15 -16.76
CA ASN A 328 8.76 -25.21 -17.59
C ASN A 328 9.29 -24.05 -16.73
N PRO A 329 10.60 -23.83 -16.66
CA PRO A 329 11.18 -22.73 -15.88
C PRO A 329 10.70 -21.34 -16.29
N LEU A 330 10.30 -21.15 -17.56
CA LEU A 330 9.77 -19.89 -18.06
C LEU A 330 8.42 -19.52 -17.41
N ASP A 331 7.67 -20.49 -16.91
CA ASP A 331 6.38 -20.25 -16.26
C ASP A 331 6.53 -19.50 -14.91
N ASP A 332 7.72 -19.45 -14.35
CA ASP A 332 8.07 -18.60 -13.20
C ASP A 332 8.93 -17.40 -13.64
N SER A 333 8.75 -16.90 -14.88
CA SER A 333 9.49 -15.78 -15.44
C SER A 333 8.57 -14.67 -15.98
N ALA A 334 9.05 -13.47 -16.31
CA ALA A 334 8.30 -12.38 -16.94
C ALA A 334 8.00 -12.65 -18.42
N VAL A 335 8.68 -13.62 -18.99
CA VAL A 335 8.59 -13.89 -20.42
C VAL A 335 7.19 -14.35 -20.79
N HIS A 336 6.58 -13.66 -21.74
CA HIS A 336 5.27 -14.08 -22.25
C HIS A 336 5.36 -15.44 -22.96
N PRO A 337 4.39 -16.35 -22.80
CA PRO A 337 4.41 -17.70 -23.41
C PRO A 337 4.62 -17.73 -24.92
N GLU A 338 4.20 -16.70 -25.66
CA GLU A 338 4.49 -16.55 -27.09
C GLU A 338 5.98 -16.59 -27.43
N ASN A 339 6.81 -16.08 -26.52
CA ASN A 339 8.26 -15.98 -26.67
C ASN A 339 9.02 -17.24 -26.21
N TYR A 340 8.35 -18.26 -25.67
CA TYR A 340 9.03 -19.48 -25.15
C TYR A 340 9.84 -20.21 -26.21
N LYS A 341 9.31 -20.31 -27.44
CA LYS A 341 10.04 -20.91 -28.55
C LYS A 341 11.33 -20.14 -28.89
N LEU A 342 11.25 -18.81 -28.77
CA LEU A 342 12.38 -17.93 -29.05
C LEU A 342 13.45 -18.05 -27.95
N VAL A 343 13.05 -18.10 -26.68
CA VAL A 343 13.98 -18.34 -25.57
C VAL A 343 14.64 -19.72 -25.67
N THR A 344 13.89 -20.74 -26.10
CA THR A 344 14.45 -22.05 -26.38
C THR A 344 15.49 -22.01 -27.53
N HIS A 345 15.26 -21.16 -28.52
CA HIS A 345 16.24 -20.94 -29.62
C HIS A 345 17.51 -20.24 -29.06
N ILE A 346 17.37 -19.21 -28.23
CA ILE A 346 18.48 -18.53 -27.54
C ILE A 346 19.29 -19.53 -26.70
N SER A 347 18.63 -20.38 -25.94
CA SER A 347 19.23 -21.44 -25.12
C SER A 347 20.15 -22.34 -25.98
N ARG A 348 19.70 -22.74 -27.18
CA ARG A 348 20.49 -23.56 -28.13
C ARG A 348 21.67 -22.76 -28.68
N LEU A 349 21.48 -21.52 -29.11
CA LEU A 349 22.53 -20.64 -29.62
C LEU A 349 23.65 -20.43 -28.60
N LYS A 350 23.27 -20.21 -27.34
CA LYS A 350 24.20 -19.98 -26.22
C LYS A 350 24.76 -21.26 -25.62
N LYS A 351 24.26 -22.43 -25.98
CA LYS A 351 24.57 -23.75 -25.42
C LYS A 351 24.38 -23.76 -23.87
N MET A 352 23.34 -23.06 -23.39
CA MET A 352 22.98 -22.91 -21.97
C MET A 352 21.59 -23.48 -21.72
N LYS A 353 21.29 -23.94 -20.50
CA LYS A 353 19.93 -24.32 -20.14
C LYS A 353 19.04 -23.07 -20.03
N VAL A 354 17.75 -23.23 -20.30
CA VAL A 354 16.79 -22.11 -20.21
C VAL A 354 16.81 -21.45 -18.82
N ILE A 355 16.94 -22.24 -17.76
CA ILE A 355 16.99 -21.74 -16.39
C ILE A 355 18.18 -20.81 -16.14
N ASP A 356 19.32 -21.06 -16.81
CA ASP A 356 20.55 -20.28 -16.66
C ASP A 356 20.51 -18.95 -17.44
N LEU A 357 19.50 -18.74 -18.28
CA LEU A 357 19.28 -17.48 -19.01
C LEU A 357 18.44 -16.49 -18.19
N ILE A 358 17.64 -17.00 -17.24
CA ILE A 358 16.69 -16.18 -16.47
C ILE A 358 17.44 -15.47 -15.33
N GLY A 359 17.33 -14.14 -15.28
CA GLY A 359 17.94 -13.33 -14.23
C GLY A 359 19.46 -13.15 -14.32
N VAL A 360 20.07 -13.55 -15.44
CA VAL A 360 21.51 -13.44 -15.67
C VAL A 360 21.80 -12.56 -16.90
N PRO A 361 21.87 -11.21 -16.74
CA PRO A 361 22.05 -10.29 -17.87
C PRO A 361 23.30 -10.59 -18.71
N ASP A 362 24.36 -11.07 -18.08
CA ASP A 362 25.61 -11.39 -18.77
C ASP A 362 25.46 -12.57 -19.75
N SER A 363 24.55 -13.50 -19.51
CA SER A 363 24.27 -14.62 -20.41
C SER A 363 23.69 -14.17 -21.75
N LEU A 364 23.06 -12.98 -21.78
CA LEU A 364 22.36 -12.40 -22.94
C LEU A 364 23.28 -11.50 -23.76
N LYS A 365 24.50 -11.20 -23.33
CA LYS A 365 25.46 -10.39 -24.08
C LYS A 365 25.79 -11.01 -25.43
N GLY A 366 25.90 -10.16 -26.46
CA GLY A 366 26.22 -10.59 -27.84
C GLY A 366 25.05 -11.14 -28.64
N LEU A 367 23.81 -11.04 -28.12
CA LEU A 367 22.59 -11.23 -28.93
C LEU A 367 22.24 -9.92 -29.64
N SER A 368 21.66 -10.01 -30.81
CA SER A 368 21.10 -8.86 -31.54
C SER A 368 19.69 -9.18 -32.05
N ALA A 369 18.91 -8.12 -32.31
CA ALA A 369 17.57 -8.23 -32.87
C ALA A 369 17.56 -8.98 -34.22
N GLU A 370 18.59 -8.75 -35.05
CA GLU A 370 18.74 -9.39 -36.33
C GLU A 370 18.97 -10.90 -36.23
N MET A 371 19.78 -11.35 -35.25
CA MET A 371 20.04 -12.79 -34.99
C MET A 371 18.76 -13.53 -34.65
N LEU A 372 17.83 -12.85 -33.95
CA LEU A 372 16.56 -13.42 -33.53
C LEU A 372 15.40 -13.12 -34.48
N LYS A 373 15.65 -12.37 -35.56
CA LYS A 373 14.63 -11.91 -36.53
C LYS A 373 13.50 -11.15 -35.86
N LEU A 374 13.84 -10.30 -34.88
CA LEU A 374 12.89 -9.47 -34.14
C LEU A 374 13.06 -7.99 -34.51
N GLY A 375 11.97 -7.22 -34.35
CA GLY A 375 12.07 -5.76 -34.27
C GLY A 375 12.84 -5.31 -33.02
N GLN A 376 13.49 -4.16 -33.10
CA GLN A 376 14.34 -3.65 -31.99
C GLN A 376 13.61 -3.58 -30.66
N PHE A 377 12.39 -3.04 -30.62
CA PHE A 377 11.58 -2.94 -29.38
C PHE A 377 11.25 -4.32 -28.79
N ALA A 378 10.80 -5.28 -29.62
CA ALA A 378 10.48 -6.62 -29.16
C ALA A 378 11.72 -7.37 -28.63
N PHE A 379 12.91 -7.09 -29.19
CA PHE A 379 14.17 -7.61 -28.69
C PHE A 379 14.51 -7.01 -27.32
N GLU A 380 14.42 -5.70 -27.17
CA GLU A 380 14.70 -5.00 -25.90
C GLU A 380 13.75 -5.47 -24.78
N ASP A 381 12.46 -5.63 -25.08
CA ASP A 381 11.48 -6.16 -24.14
C ASP A 381 11.83 -7.59 -23.71
N LEU A 382 12.14 -8.48 -24.68
CA LEU A 382 12.51 -9.85 -24.37
C LEU A 382 13.77 -9.93 -23.51
N ILE A 383 14.80 -9.14 -23.82
CA ILE A 383 16.04 -9.09 -23.03
C ILE A 383 15.76 -8.52 -21.65
N SER A 384 14.94 -7.49 -21.54
CA SER A 384 14.49 -6.94 -20.26
C SER A 384 13.78 -7.98 -19.40
N ASP A 385 12.87 -8.75 -20.01
CA ASP A 385 12.09 -9.78 -19.32
C ASP A 385 12.95 -10.97 -18.87
N LEU A 386 13.88 -11.40 -19.70
CA LEU A 386 14.84 -12.46 -19.33
C LEU A 386 15.84 -12.01 -18.26
N SER A 387 16.22 -10.72 -18.27
CA SER A 387 17.21 -10.18 -17.32
C SER A 387 16.66 -10.01 -15.91
N LYS A 388 15.34 -10.00 -15.74
CA LYS A 388 14.69 -9.87 -14.42
C LYS A 388 14.67 -11.24 -13.74
N PRO A 389 15.34 -11.40 -12.57
CA PRO A 389 15.23 -12.65 -11.84
C PRO A 389 13.81 -12.79 -11.31
N GLY A 390 13.08 -13.82 -11.77
CA GLY A 390 11.86 -14.34 -11.14
C GLY A 390 10.83 -13.35 -10.61
N LEU A 391 10.80 -12.07 -11.04
CA LEU A 391 9.59 -11.30 -11.18
C LEU A 391 8.97 -10.46 -10.12
N ASP A 392 9.22 -10.71 -8.88
CA ASP A 392 8.68 -9.84 -7.83
C ASP A 392 9.57 -8.58 -7.75
N PRO A 393 9.08 -7.41 -8.21
CA PRO A 393 9.86 -6.17 -8.16
C PRO A 393 10.00 -5.63 -6.73
N ARG A 394 9.34 -6.27 -5.77
CA ARG A 394 9.41 -5.87 -4.37
C ARG A 394 10.79 -6.21 -3.78
N LYS A 395 11.31 -5.31 -2.96
CA LYS A 395 12.55 -5.53 -2.22
C LYS A 395 12.40 -6.71 -1.24
N LYS A 396 13.50 -7.22 -0.72
CA LYS A 396 13.46 -8.17 0.41
C LYS A 396 13.05 -7.44 1.68
N VAL A 397 12.37 -8.15 2.58
CA VAL A 397 12.03 -7.62 3.91
C VAL A 397 13.33 -7.40 4.69
N GLU A 398 13.51 -6.20 5.23
CA GLU A 398 14.64 -5.87 6.10
C GLU A 398 14.15 -5.78 7.54
N HIS A 399 14.99 -6.27 8.46
CA HIS A 399 14.69 -6.22 9.90
C HIS A 399 14.94 -4.80 10.43
N PHE A 400 14.01 -4.29 11.25
CA PHE A 400 14.07 -2.97 11.84
C PHE A 400 13.75 -3.02 13.33
N GLU A 401 14.54 -2.31 14.13
CA GLU A 401 14.30 -2.16 15.56
C GLU A 401 14.22 -0.67 15.95
N PHE A 402 13.22 -0.33 16.74
CA PHE A 402 13.14 0.97 17.39
C PHE A 402 14.14 1.06 18.54
N ASP A 403 14.61 2.28 18.83
CA ASP A 403 15.45 2.53 20.00
C ASP A 403 14.65 2.31 21.29
N SER A 404 14.99 1.26 22.03
CA SER A 404 14.28 0.87 23.26
C SER A 404 14.49 1.85 24.41
N SER A 405 15.46 2.75 24.34
CA SER A 405 15.72 3.78 25.35
C SER A 405 14.71 4.93 25.31
N ILE A 406 13.94 5.05 24.22
CA ILE A 406 12.99 6.15 23.99
C ILE A 406 11.57 5.61 24.17
N GLN A 407 10.89 6.06 25.24
CA GLN A 407 9.53 5.63 25.56
C GLN A 407 8.49 6.75 25.43
N THR A 408 8.90 7.98 25.69
CA THR A 408 8.02 9.16 25.68
C THR A 408 8.65 10.32 24.93
N ILE A 409 7.85 11.33 24.58
CA ILE A 409 8.36 12.55 23.96
C ILE A 409 9.35 13.31 24.87
N ALA A 410 9.27 13.11 26.18
CA ALA A 410 10.17 13.74 27.14
C ALA A 410 11.61 13.17 27.10
N ASP A 411 11.77 11.94 26.61
CA ASP A 411 13.07 11.30 26.45
C ASP A 411 13.86 11.86 25.25
N LEU A 412 13.17 12.58 24.36
CA LEU A 412 13.75 13.10 23.14
C LEU A 412 14.52 14.40 23.39
N LYS A 413 15.75 14.46 22.87
CA LYS A 413 16.61 15.67 22.92
C LYS A 413 16.97 16.11 21.52
N VAL A 414 17.01 17.43 21.30
CA VAL A 414 17.51 18.00 20.05
C VAL A 414 18.94 17.52 19.82
N GLY A 415 19.24 17.11 18.59
CA GLY A 415 20.52 16.54 18.20
C GLY A 415 20.61 15.01 18.27
N MET A 416 19.71 14.32 18.99
CA MET A 416 19.68 12.85 19.00
C MET A 416 19.40 12.30 17.59
N LYS A 417 20.02 11.18 17.28
CA LYS A 417 19.71 10.37 16.08
C LYS A 417 18.82 9.23 16.50
N ILE A 418 17.71 9.08 15.82
CA ILE A 418 16.72 8.04 16.11
C ILE A 418 16.35 7.28 14.85
N SER A 419 16.06 6.01 15.03
CA SER A 419 15.49 5.17 13.99
C SER A 419 13.98 5.38 13.91
N GLY A 420 13.42 5.34 12.71
CA GLY A 420 11.99 5.44 12.51
C GLY A 420 11.53 4.79 11.23
N ILE A 421 10.21 4.57 11.15
CA ILE A 421 9.55 4.02 9.97
C ILE A 421 8.60 5.08 9.40
N VAL A 422 8.68 5.33 8.11
CA VAL A 422 7.78 6.25 7.41
C VAL A 422 6.38 5.68 7.37
N GLU A 423 5.41 6.32 8.02
CA GLU A 423 4.01 5.87 8.06
C GLU A 423 3.09 6.62 7.11
N ASN A 424 3.41 7.86 6.77
CA ASN A 424 2.61 8.64 5.85
C ASN A 424 3.48 9.67 5.13
N ILE A 425 3.20 9.90 3.86
CA ILE A 425 3.89 10.91 3.05
C ILE A 425 2.85 11.88 2.49
N THR A 426 3.16 13.17 2.59
CA THR A 426 2.37 14.28 2.08
C THR A 426 3.24 15.17 1.21
N ASN A 427 2.64 16.12 0.48
CA ASN A 427 3.38 17.05 -0.36
C ASN A 427 4.36 17.96 0.42
N PHE A 428 4.13 18.17 1.73
CA PHE A 428 5.00 19.02 2.56
C PHE A 428 6.00 18.22 3.41
N GLY A 429 5.91 16.88 3.45
CA GLY A 429 6.84 16.07 4.23
C GLY A 429 6.35 14.66 4.54
N ALA A 430 7.14 13.93 5.33
CA ALA A 430 6.85 12.57 5.77
C ALA A 430 6.65 12.49 7.29
N PHE A 431 5.62 11.75 7.69
CA PHE A 431 5.38 11.40 9.08
C PHE A 431 6.05 10.06 9.39
N VAL A 432 6.86 10.06 10.42
CA VAL A 432 7.71 8.95 10.82
C VAL A 432 7.29 8.45 12.19
N ASN A 433 7.01 7.18 12.30
CA ASN A 433 6.90 6.49 13.56
C ASN A 433 8.31 6.35 14.14
N ILE A 434 8.55 6.96 15.27
CA ILE A 434 9.84 6.97 15.96
C ILE A 434 9.82 6.10 17.21
N GLY A 435 8.86 5.18 17.22
CA GLY A 435 8.68 4.27 18.34
C GLY A 435 7.96 4.89 19.55
N ILE A 436 7.44 6.11 19.55
CA ILE A 436 6.58 6.70 20.61
C ILE A 436 5.19 7.05 20.08
N LYS A 437 4.24 7.36 20.97
CA LYS A 437 2.86 7.71 20.58
C LYS A 437 2.81 8.85 19.56
N GLN A 438 3.72 9.80 19.68
CA GLN A 438 3.85 10.93 18.78
C GLN A 438 4.67 10.56 17.54
N LYS A 439 4.23 11.02 16.38
CA LYS A 439 4.97 10.86 15.12
C LYS A 439 5.94 12.02 14.95
N GLY A 440 7.12 11.72 14.42
CA GLY A 440 8.06 12.74 13.96
C GLY A 440 7.66 13.23 12.57
N LEU A 441 7.90 14.51 12.27
CA LEU A 441 7.72 15.09 10.95
C LEU A 441 9.07 15.41 10.33
N ILE A 442 9.35 14.85 9.15
CA ILE A 442 10.43 15.27 8.28
C ILE A 442 9.81 16.18 7.23
N HIS A 443 10.01 17.49 7.35
CA HIS A 443 9.55 18.44 6.34
C HIS A 443 10.32 18.23 5.03
N VAL A 444 9.71 18.53 3.87
CA VAL A 444 10.33 18.34 2.56
C VAL A 444 11.71 19.01 2.45
N SER A 445 11.88 20.17 3.06
CA SER A 445 13.17 20.89 3.14
C SER A 445 14.22 20.19 3.99
N GLU A 446 13.85 19.23 4.83
CA GLU A 446 14.72 18.48 5.75
C GLU A 446 15.02 17.05 5.27
N MET A 447 14.52 16.66 4.11
CA MET A 447 14.72 15.31 3.55
C MET A 447 16.10 15.13 2.92
N SER A 448 16.62 16.18 2.28
CA SER A 448 17.92 16.13 1.57
C SER A 448 18.59 17.50 1.56
N ASP A 449 19.90 17.51 1.35
CA ASP A 449 20.67 18.74 1.08
C ASP A 449 20.37 19.32 -0.31
N LYS A 450 19.85 18.49 -1.24
CA LYS A 450 19.37 18.92 -2.56
C LYS A 450 17.87 19.22 -2.52
N PHE A 451 17.45 20.15 -3.37
CA PHE A 451 16.02 20.48 -3.48
C PHE A 451 15.21 19.26 -3.96
N ILE A 452 14.16 18.95 -3.21
CA ILE A 452 13.20 17.88 -3.52
C ILE A 452 11.84 18.54 -3.78
N SER A 453 11.31 18.35 -4.97
CA SER A 453 9.98 18.85 -5.35
C SER A 453 8.86 17.90 -4.94
N ASN A 454 9.15 16.59 -4.88
CA ASN A 454 8.17 15.56 -4.56
C ASN A 454 8.73 14.61 -3.47
N PRO A 455 8.20 14.63 -2.24
CA PRO A 455 8.61 13.72 -1.17
C PRO A 455 8.53 12.23 -1.53
N HIS A 456 7.55 11.81 -2.33
CA HIS A 456 7.38 10.41 -2.76
C HIS A 456 8.50 9.90 -3.68
N SER A 457 9.28 10.78 -4.30
CA SER A 457 10.44 10.37 -5.09
C SER A 457 11.67 10.08 -4.23
N PHE A 458 11.64 10.48 -2.94
CA PHE A 458 12.78 10.38 -2.03
C PHE A 458 12.54 9.36 -0.89
N LEU A 459 11.31 9.27 -0.38
CA LEU A 459 10.90 8.34 0.66
C LEU A 459 9.68 7.53 0.22
N ALA A 460 9.63 6.28 0.65
CA ALA A 460 8.47 5.40 0.51
C ALA A 460 7.83 5.10 1.87
N LEU A 461 6.55 4.69 1.88
CA LEU A 461 5.91 4.18 3.08
C LEU A 461 6.66 2.94 3.58
N ASN A 462 6.77 2.84 4.90
CA ASN A 462 7.54 1.82 5.61
C ASN A 462 9.06 1.86 5.36
N ASP A 463 9.59 2.89 4.69
CA ASP A 463 11.03 3.09 4.66
C ASP A 463 11.58 3.27 6.07
N GLN A 464 12.68 2.59 6.33
CA GLN A 464 13.45 2.75 7.56
C GLN A 464 14.34 3.99 7.41
N VAL A 465 14.26 4.90 8.35
CA VAL A 465 15.03 6.15 8.34
C VAL A 465 15.79 6.34 9.64
N TYR A 466 17.01 6.84 9.53
CA TYR A 466 17.80 7.33 10.67
C TYR A 466 17.80 8.85 10.62
N ALA A 467 17.00 9.47 11.45
CA ALA A 467 16.77 10.90 11.43
C ALA A 467 17.36 11.58 12.67
N LYS A 468 17.82 12.82 12.51
CA LYS A 468 18.25 13.69 13.60
C LYS A 468 17.07 14.52 14.09
N ILE A 469 16.86 14.58 15.41
CA ILE A 469 15.86 15.45 16.02
C ILE A 469 16.35 16.90 15.93
N ILE A 470 15.56 17.77 15.29
CA ILE A 470 15.87 19.18 15.13
C ILE A 470 15.04 20.09 16.03
N ALA A 471 13.86 19.63 16.47
CA ALA A 471 13.04 20.34 17.44
C ALA A 471 12.09 19.37 18.15
N VAL A 472 11.82 19.63 19.44
CA VAL A 472 10.82 18.95 20.27
C VAL A 472 9.92 20.01 20.89
N ASP A 473 8.63 20.00 20.55
CA ASP A 473 7.60 20.90 21.11
C ASP A 473 6.70 20.06 22.03
N LEU A 474 7.06 20.05 23.32
CA LEU A 474 6.32 19.30 24.35
C LEU A 474 4.87 19.79 24.51
N PRO A 475 4.56 21.10 24.56
CA PRO A 475 3.19 21.60 24.68
C PRO A 475 2.27 21.16 23.53
N ARG A 476 2.82 21.10 22.31
CA ARG A 476 2.06 20.73 21.11
C ARG A 476 2.22 19.26 20.73
N ASN A 477 3.00 18.50 21.50
CA ASN A 477 3.31 17.07 21.19
C ASN A 477 3.87 16.88 19.77
N ARG A 478 4.81 17.73 19.34
CA ARG A 478 5.39 17.67 17.98
C ARG A 478 6.89 17.43 18.03
N VAL A 479 7.36 16.62 17.09
CA VAL A 479 8.79 16.31 16.91
C VAL A 479 9.16 16.60 15.47
N ALA A 480 10.15 17.43 15.24
CA ALA A 480 10.69 17.72 13.92
C ALA A 480 11.99 16.95 13.71
N LEU A 481 12.12 16.34 12.55
CA LEU A 481 13.20 15.45 12.17
C LEU A 481 13.90 15.95 10.90
N SER A 482 15.18 15.60 10.74
CA SER A 482 15.99 15.89 9.54
C SER A 482 16.79 14.68 9.12
N LEU A 483 16.85 14.43 7.80
CA LEU A 483 17.72 13.45 7.16
C LEU A 483 19.02 14.07 6.61
N LYS A 484 19.20 15.39 6.72
CA LYS A 484 20.39 16.08 6.24
C LYS A 484 21.63 15.66 7.02
N LYS A 485 22.70 15.35 6.27
CA LYS A 485 23.98 14.90 6.86
C LYS A 485 24.75 16.01 7.57
N ASN A 486 24.58 17.27 7.17
CA ASN A 486 25.45 18.38 7.54
C ASN A 486 24.82 19.43 8.46
N ARG A 487 23.76 19.12 9.23
CA ARG A 487 23.37 20.03 10.32
C ARG A 487 24.11 19.67 11.60
N VAL A 488 25.09 20.48 11.91
CA VAL A 488 25.79 20.56 13.22
C VAL A 488 24.82 21.01 14.30
#